data_c1006fd4a49b802f6156a83a2a096a65
#
_entry.id   c1006fd4a49b802f6156a83a2a096a65
#
_cell.length_a   1.000
_cell.length_b   1.000
_cell.length_c   1.000
_cell.angle_alpha   90.00
_cell.angle_beta   90.00
_cell.angle_gamma   90.00
#
_symmetry.space_group_name_H-M   'P 1'
#
loop_
_entity.id
_entity.type
_entity.pdbx_description
1 polymer ?
#
loop_
_entity_poly.entity_id
_entity_poly.type
_entity_poly.pdbx_seq_one_letter_code
_entity_poly.pdbx_strand_id
1 'polypeptide(L)'
;MIITTLTILFYSLLTIFILFFLGYGLTLLSIPNKLKPYAFWLSPWFAMFFLIFFLVIFSLFAFSVKQISPFLIVFLSLLTISAFFKKKFRYKIRFKEDIVIAIFIIISIIFNTSPLIRREKILTTLSLGNNDVIIYASGPDYLVTHSIAESYLSESKPLKPTEYGFMGMLKENFRLGSPIIVSFFLNLFHLKGYQYIYLFETILFGLAIPLTFLLFKFLYKDSIYGLLLCLFLFSFNVNLLYILYLVKV
;
A
#
# COMPACT_ATOMS: atom_id res chain seq x y z
N MET A 1 5.40 -8.89 22.93
CA MET A 1 6.29 -9.07 21.76
C MET A 1 5.72 -10.04 20.72
N ILE A 2 5.52 -11.32 21.03
CA ILE A 2 5.04 -12.32 20.03
C ILE A 2 3.69 -11.94 19.42
N ILE A 3 2.69 -11.57 20.23
CA ILE A 3 1.35 -11.18 19.75
C ILE A 3 1.45 -9.97 18.81
N THR A 4 2.24 -8.95 19.16
CA THR A 4 2.46 -7.75 18.34
C THR A 4 3.05 -8.11 16.98
N THR A 5 4.07 -8.99 16.97
CA THR A 5 4.71 -9.48 15.73
C THR A 5 3.71 -10.23 14.85
N LEU A 6 2.92 -11.12 15.43
CA LEU A 6 1.90 -11.87 14.69
C LEU A 6 0.84 -10.96 14.10
N THR A 7 0.39 -9.94 14.85
CA THR A 7 -0.59 -8.96 14.37
C THR A 7 -0.03 -8.14 13.20
N ILE A 8 1.21 -7.66 13.31
CA ILE A 8 1.90 -6.92 12.23
C ILE A 8 2.00 -7.80 10.97
N LEU A 9 2.50 -9.02 11.12
CA LEU A 9 2.62 -9.94 10.00
C LEU A 9 1.27 -10.28 9.37
N PHE A 10 0.25 -10.50 10.18
CA PHE A 10 -1.11 -10.78 9.70
C PHE A 10 -1.65 -9.66 8.82
N TYR A 11 -1.65 -8.41 9.30
CA TYR A 11 -2.15 -7.28 8.50
C TYR A 11 -1.27 -7.00 7.28
N SER A 12 0.05 -7.19 7.39
CA SER A 12 0.95 -7.04 6.25
C SER A 12 0.66 -8.06 5.16
N LEU A 13 0.60 -9.34 5.51
CA LEU A 13 0.33 -10.42 4.57
C LEU A 13 -1.08 -10.30 3.96
N LEU A 14 -2.07 -9.91 4.78
CA LEU A 14 -3.43 -9.71 4.31
C LEU A 14 -3.52 -8.54 3.32
N THR A 15 -2.86 -7.41 3.61
CA THR A 15 -2.77 -6.27 2.68
C THR A 15 -2.12 -6.66 1.36
N ILE A 16 -0.98 -7.35 1.43
CA ILE A 16 -0.26 -7.84 0.27
C ILE A 16 -1.14 -8.78 -0.56
N PHE A 17 -1.78 -9.74 0.09
CA PHE A 17 -2.68 -10.68 -0.56
C PHE A 17 -3.84 -9.98 -1.27
N ILE A 18 -4.50 -9.02 -0.60
CA ILE A 18 -5.60 -8.24 -1.19
C ILE A 18 -5.12 -7.49 -2.43
N LEU A 19 -3.97 -6.80 -2.35
CA LEU A 19 -3.42 -6.06 -3.49
C LEU A 19 -3.05 -6.98 -4.66
N PHE A 20 -2.43 -8.13 -4.39
CA PHE A 20 -2.16 -9.13 -5.42
C PHE A 20 -3.44 -9.65 -6.06
N PHE A 21 -4.41 -10.02 -5.24
CA PHE A 21 -5.68 -10.56 -5.72
C PHE A 21 -6.46 -9.54 -6.54
N LEU A 22 -6.68 -8.33 -6.01
CA LEU A 22 -7.46 -7.30 -6.71
C LEU A 22 -6.77 -6.80 -7.99
N GLY A 23 -5.44 -6.78 -8.01
CA GLY A 23 -4.70 -6.27 -9.16
C GLY A 23 -4.45 -7.28 -10.28
N TYR A 24 -4.50 -8.58 -10.00
CA TYR A 24 -4.02 -9.58 -10.95
C TYR A 24 -4.76 -9.59 -12.30
N GLY A 25 -6.08 -9.59 -12.27
CA GLY A 25 -6.89 -9.56 -13.49
C GLY A 25 -6.67 -8.28 -14.30
N LEU A 26 -6.63 -7.14 -13.63
CA LEU A 26 -6.37 -5.84 -14.24
C LEU A 26 -4.98 -5.80 -14.90
N THR A 27 -3.97 -6.30 -14.20
CA THR A 27 -2.60 -6.34 -14.70
C THR A 27 -2.49 -7.16 -15.98
N LEU A 28 -3.10 -8.36 -16.01
CA LEU A 28 -3.09 -9.21 -17.18
C LEU A 28 -3.73 -8.58 -18.41
N LEU A 29 -4.74 -7.70 -18.20
CA LEU A 29 -5.39 -6.96 -19.29
C LEU A 29 -4.55 -5.78 -19.76
N SER A 30 -3.79 -5.14 -18.87
CA SER A 30 -3.13 -3.87 -19.14
C SER A 30 -1.69 -3.99 -19.62
N ILE A 31 -0.96 -5.06 -19.24
CA ILE A 31 0.46 -5.19 -19.56
C ILE A 31 0.73 -5.87 -20.89
N PRO A 32 1.83 -5.51 -21.60
CA PRO A 32 2.28 -6.17 -22.80
C PRO A 32 2.57 -7.66 -22.57
N ASN A 33 2.47 -8.47 -23.63
CA ASN A 33 2.70 -9.92 -23.55
C ASN A 33 4.08 -10.31 -22.99
N LYS A 34 5.11 -9.50 -23.25
CA LYS A 34 6.47 -9.71 -22.72
C LYS A 34 6.55 -9.61 -21.20
N LEU A 35 5.67 -8.83 -20.56
CA LEU A 35 5.62 -8.63 -19.11
C LEU A 35 4.63 -9.58 -18.41
N LYS A 36 3.76 -10.28 -19.13
CA LYS A 36 2.79 -11.21 -18.54
C LYS A 36 3.38 -12.27 -17.59
N PRO A 37 4.59 -12.81 -17.82
CA PRO A 37 5.23 -13.70 -16.84
C PRO A 37 5.49 -13.06 -15.47
N TYR A 38 5.44 -11.73 -15.39
CA TYR A 38 5.66 -10.96 -14.17
C TYR A 38 4.38 -10.32 -13.63
N ALA A 39 3.24 -10.62 -14.25
CA ALA A 39 1.95 -10.00 -13.90
C ALA A 39 1.62 -10.12 -12.41
N PHE A 40 1.95 -11.24 -11.80
CA PHE A 40 1.75 -11.45 -10.36
C PHE A 40 2.46 -10.37 -9.54
N TRP A 41 3.76 -10.15 -9.75
CA TRP A 41 4.56 -9.19 -9.00
C TRP A 41 4.24 -7.73 -9.31
N LEU A 42 3.64 -7.45 -10.47
CA LEU A 42 3.19 -6.11 -10.85
C LEU A 42 1.79 -5.80 -10.33
N SER A 43 1.00 -6.82 -10.00
CA SER A 43 -0.42 -6.67 -9.67
C SER A 43 -0.71 -5.75 -8.48
N PRO A 44 0.07 -5.69 -7.38
CA PRO A 44 -0.20 -4.75 -6.30
C PRO A 44 -0.18 -3.28 -6.74
N TRP A 45 0.72 -2.94 -7.64
CA TRP A 45 0.87 -1.58 -8.16
C TRP A 45 -0.29 -1.19 -9.06
N PHE A 46 -0.75 -2.11 -9.92
CA PHE A 46 -1.95 -1.90 -10.73
C PHE A 46 -3.19 -1.79 -9.86
N ALA A 47 -3.32 -2.61 -8.81
CA ALA A 47 -4.41 -2.49 -7.85
C ALA A 47 -4.42 -1.13 -7.17
N MET A 48 -3.28 -0.69 -6.64
CA MET A 48 -3.16 0.61 -5.97
C MET A 48 -3.48 1.76 -6.90
N PHE A 49 -2.91 1.77 -8.11
CA PHE A 49 -3.18 2.81 -9.10
C PHE A 49 -4.68 2.90 -9.42
N PHE A 50 -5.31 1.76 -9.70
CA PHE A 50 -6.73 1.70 -10.03
C PHE A 50 -7.60 2.14 -8.85
N LEU A 51 -7.32 1.62 -7.65
CA LEU A 51 -8.05 2.00 -6.44
C LEU A 51 -7.93 3.49 -6.16
N ILE A 52 -6.72 4.05 -6.17
CA ILE A 52 -6.50 5.49 -5.96
C ILE A 52 -7.30 6.30 -6.99
N PHE A 53 -7.16 5.95 -8.28
CA PHE A 53 -7.82 6.67 -9.36
C PHE A 53 -9.34 6.71 -9.19
N PHE A 54 -9.97 5.56 -8.99
CA PHE A 54 -11.43 5.49 -8.86
C PHE A 54 -11.93 6.03 -7.53
N LEU A 55 -11.24 5.78 -6.42
CA LEU A 55 -11.63 6.33 -5.13
C LEU A 55 -11.57 7.87 -5.13
N VAL A 56 -10.55 8.46 -5.76
CA VAL A 56 -10.47 9.92 -5.91
C VAL A 56 -11.63 10.43 -6.77
N ILE A 57 -11.86 9.85 -7.95
CA ILE A 57 -12.94 10.27 -8.83
C ILE A 57 -14.29 10.21 -8.12
N PHE A 58 -14.65 9.06 -7.54
CA PHE A 58 -15.93 8.92 -6.86
C PHE A 58 -16.04 9.82 -5.63
N SER A 59 -14.95 10.07 -4.93
CA SER A 59 -14.94 10.99 -3.78
C SER A 59 -15.16 12.45 -4.20
N LEU A 60 -14.77 12.83 -5.42
CA LEU A 60 -15.14 14.12 -6.02
C LEU A 60 -16.64 14.20 -6.38
N PHE A 61 -17.29 13.07 -6.60
CA PHE A 61 -18.75 12.96 -6.78
C PHE A 61 -19.51 12.75 -5.46
N ALA A 62 -18.95 13.15 -4.33
CA ALA A 62 -19.54 13.09 -3.00
C ALA A 62 -19.75 11.67 -2.41
N PHE A 63 -19.07 10.66 -2.94
CA PHE A 63 -19.10 9.31 -2.33
C PHE A 63 -17.92 9.11 -1.38
N SER A 64 -18.18 8.60 -0.18
CA SER A 64 -17.14 8.21 0.77
C SER A 64 -16.46 6.90 0.36
N VAL A 65 -15.24 6.66 0.88
CA VAL A 65 -14.52 5.41 0.63
C VAL A 65 -15.33 4.19 1.10
N LYS A 66 -16.05 4.30 2.22
CA LYS A 66 -16.92 3.24 2.75
C LYS A 66 -18.01 2.83 1.75
N GLN A 67 -18.58 3.79 1.03
CA GLN A 67 -19.65 3.52 0.04
C GLN A 67 -19.13 2.85 -1.22
N ILE A 68 -17.93 3.24 -1.68
CA ILE A 68 -17.36 2.78 -2.96
C ILE A 68 -16.56 1.49 -2.84
N SER A 69 -15.91 1.25 -1.70
CA SER A 69 -15.02 0.09 -1.52
C SER A 69 -15.68 -1.24 -1.88
N PRO A 70 -16.93 -1.56 -1.45
CA PRO A 70 -17.56 -2.83 -1.80
C PRO A 70 -17.70 -3.03 -3.31
N PHE A 71 -18.10 -1.98 -4.03
CA PHE A 71 -18.23 -2.04 -5.49
C PHE A 71 -16.87 -2.31 -6.16
N LEU A 72 -15.81 -1.58 -5.78
CA LEU A 72 -14.47 -1.77 -6.34
C LEU A 72 -13.91 -3.16 -6.04
N ILE A 73 -14.13 -3.68 -4.83
CA ILE A 73 -13.72 -5.03 -4.45
C ILE A 73 -14.40 -6.06 -5.34
N VAL A 74 -15.73 -5.99 -5.48
CA VAL A 74 -16.49 -6.92 -6.32
C VAL A 74 -16.03 -6.85 -7.77
N PHE A 75 -15.90 -5.64 -8.32
CA PHE A 75 -15.48 -5.43 -9.72
C PHE A 75 -14.09 -6.01 -9.99
N LEU A 76 -13.07 -5.68 -9.17
CA LEU A 76 -11.72 -6.17 -9.33
C LEU A 76 -11.61 -7.69 -9.09
N SER A 77 -12.39 -8.21 -8.14
CA SER A 77 -12.46 -9.66 -7.88
C SER A 77 -13.03 -10.41 -9.08
N LEU A 78 -14.08 -9.92 -9.70
CA LEU A 78 -14.66 -10.53 -10.91
C LEU A 78 -13.68 -10.51 -12.07
N LEU A 79 -12.93 -9.43 -12.26
CA LEU A 79 -11.85 -9.37 -13.26
C LEU A 79 -10.79 -10.43 -13.00
N THR A 80 -10.36 -10.58 -11.78
CA THR A 80 -9.34 -11.58 -11.40
C THR A 80 -9.85 -13.00 -11.55
N ILE A 81 -11.07 -13.31 -11.08
CA ILE A 81 -11.69 -14.61 -11.24
C ILE A 81 -11.84 -14.95 -12.73
N SER A 82 -12.31 -14.00 -13.54
CA SER A 82 -12.43 -14.19 -14.99
C SER A 82 -11.10 -14.49 -15.67
N ALA A 83 -10.00 -13.87 -15.20
CA ALA A 83 -8.66 -14.12 -15.71
C ALA A 83 -8.16 -15.54 -15.38
N PHE A 84 -8.48 -16.05 -14.19
CA PHE A 84 -8.12 -17.44 -13.80
C PHE A 84 -8.81 -18.50 -14.67
N PHE A 85 -10.05 -18.26 -15.11
CA PHE A 85 -10.74 -19.19 -16.01
C PHE A 85 -10.15 -19.23 -17.42
N LYS A 86 -9.47 -18.19 -17.84
CA LYS A 86 -8.79 -18.15 -19.15
C LYS A 86 -7.44 -18.85 -19.05
N LYS A 87 -7.33 -20.12 -19.50
CA LYS A 87 -6.08 -20.93 -19.47
C LYS A 87 -4.83 -20.19 -19.99
N LYS A 88 -5.00 -19.27 -20.95
CA LYS A 88 -3.93 -18.47 -21.56
C LYS A 88 -3.26 -17.50 -20.58
N PHE A 89 -3.90 -17.16 -19.48
CA PHE A 89 -3.45 -16.18 -18.50
C PHE A 89 -3.01 -16.79 -17.16
N ARG A 90 -2.82 -18.12 -17.10
CA ARG A 90 -2.35 -18.76 -15.85
C ARG A 90 -0.91 -18.34 -15.58
N TYR A 91 -0.67 -17.91 -14.36
CA TYR A 91 0.67 -17.64 -13.87
C TYR A 91 1.51 -18.91 -13.89
N LYS A 92 2.69 -18.82 -14.55
CA LYS A 92 3.68 -19.90 -14.52
C LYS A 92 4.67 -19.60 -13.39
N ILE A 93 4.57 -20.36 -12.32
CA ILE A 93 5.45 -20.23 -11.16
C ILE A 93 6.91 -20.46 -11.60
N ARG A 94 7.76 -19.48 -11.33
CA ARG A 94 9.21 -19.54 -11.49
C ARG A 94 9.82 -19.74 -10.12
N PHE A 95 9.73 -20.96 -9.65
CA PHE A 95 9.89 -21.34 -8.25
C PHE A 95 11.09 -20.66 -7.57
N LYS A 96 12.27 -20.64 -8.21
CA LYS A 96 13.47 -20.03 -7.61
C LYS A 96 13.35 -18.50 -7.45
N GLU A 97 12.93 -17.80 -8.51
CA GLU A 97 12.81 -16.33 -8.48
C GLU A 97 11.70 -15.88 -7.53
N ASP A 98 10.56 -16.54 -7.59
CA ASP A 98 9.38 -16.17 -6.79
C ASP A 98 9.62 -16.36 -5.30
N ILE A 99 10.30 -17.44 -4.90
CA ILE A 99 10.68 -17.67 -3.49
C ILE A 99 11.65 -16.59 -3.03
N VAL A 100 12.69 -16.29 -3.81
CA VAL A 100 13.67 -15.26 -3.46
C VAL A 100 12.98 -13.92 -3.23
N ILE A 101 12.12 -13.50 -4.15
CA ILE A 101 11.37 -12.24 -4.02
C ILE A 101 10.49 -12.26 -2.76
N ALA A 102 9.75 -13.34 -2.52
CA ALA A 102 8.88 -13.46 -1.35
C ALA A 102 9.68 -13.38 -0.03
N ILE A 103 10.83 -14.05 0.04
CA ILE A 103 11.72 -14.00 1.21
C ILE A 103 12.18 -12.56 1.47
N PHE A 104 12.65 -11.85 0.44
CA PHE A 104 13.11 -10.46 0.60
C PHE A 104 11.98 -9.51 1.00
N ILE A 105 10.75 -9.70 0.50
CA ILE A 105 9.58 -8.93 0.95
C ILE A 105 9.35 -9.14 2.45
N ILE A 106 9.32 -10.39 2.90
CA ILE A 106 9.10 -10.73 4.32
C ILE A 106 10.21 -10.14 5.20
N ILE A 107 11.47 -10.32 4.81
CA ILE A 107 12.62 -9.77 5.53
C ILE A 107 12.52 -8.25 5.63
N SER A 108 12.20 -7.57 4.51
CA SER A 108 12.05 -6.11 4.48
C SER A 108 10.96 -5.65 5.44
N ILE A 109 9.79 -6.31 5.45
CA ILE A 109 8.69 -5.97 6.35
C ILE A 109 9.11 -6.16 7.82
N ILE A 110 9.69 -7.31 8.17
CA ILE A 110 10.12 -7.58 9.54
C ILE A 110 11.17 -6.57 10.00
N PHE A 111 12.15 -6.28 9.16
CA PHE A 111 13.21 -5.33 9.47
C PHE A 111 12.67 -3.92 9.67
N ASN A 112 11.84 -3.43 8.75
CA ASN A 112 11.24 -2.10 8.81
C ASN A 112 10.22 -1.94 9.94
N THR A 113 9.56 -3.02 10.37
CA THR A 113 8.63 -3.00 11.51
C THR A 113 9.30 -3.29 12.85
N SER A 114 10.60 -3.58 12.87
CA SER A 114 11.34 -3.90 14.10
C SER A 114 11.21 -2.86 15.24
N PRO A 115 11.13 -1.53 14.97
CA PRO A 115 10.91 -0.56 16.03
C PRO A 115 9.54 -0.70 16.71
N LEU A 116 8.50 -1.07 15.97
CA LEU A 116 7.17 -1.34 16.53
C LEU A 116 7.17 -2.60 17.39
N ILE A 117 7.86 -3.65 16.92
CA ILE A 117 7.97 -4.92 17.62
C ILE A 117 8.68 -4.74 18.97
N ARG A 118 9.78 -3.98 18.98
CA ARG A 118 10.56 -3.72 20.20
C ARG A 118 9.81 -2.91 21.25
N ARG A 119 8.95 -1.99 20.84
CA ARG A 119 8.19 -1.13 21.76
C ARG A 119 6.93 -1.78 22.29
N GLU A 120 6.60 -3.01 21.91
CA GLU A 120 5.38 -3.76 22.28
C GLU A 120 4.07 -3.00 22.04
N LYS A 121 4.14 -1.84 21.41
CA LYS A 121 2.99 -1.03 21.05
C LYS A 121 2.61 -1.33 19.62
N ILE A 122 1.46 -1.94 19.47
CA ILE A 122 0.89 -2.19 18.16
C ILE A 122 0.60 -0.84 17.52
N LEU A 123 1.29 -0.57 16.39
CA LEU A 123 0.84 0.42 15.42
C LEU A 123 0.70 1.86 15.96
N THR A 124 1.69 2.40 16.65
CA THR A 124 1.69 3.82 16.97
C THR A 124 2.76 4.56 16.17
N THR A 125 2.32 5.55 15.40
CA THR A 125 3.17 6.54 14.75
C THR A 125 3.41 7.73 15.68
N LEU A 126 3.79 7.53 16.92
CA LEU A 126 4.19 8.64 17.77
C LEU A 126 5.60 9.07 17.35
N SER A 127 5.63 9.98 16.41
CA SER A 127 6.77 10.83 16.14
C SER A 127 6.78 11.97 17.15
N LEU A 128 7.87 12.08 17.87
CA LEU A 128 8.05 13.14 18.87
C LEU A 128 8.39 14.49 18.21
N GLY A 129 8.53 14.60 16.91
CA GLY A 129 9.05 15.79 16.26
C GLY A 129 8.36 16.25 14.98
N ASN A 130 7.43 15.47 14.42
CA ASN A 130 6.79 15.83 13.14
C ASN A 130 5.27 15.80 13.25
N ASN A 131 4.64 16.97 13.21
CA ASN A 131 3.18 17.12 13.21
C ASN A 131 2.52 16.55 11.94
N ASP A 132 3.27 16.37 10.86
CA ASP A 132 2.75 15.87 9.58
C ASP A 132 2.17 14.47 9.70
N VAL A 133 2.76 13.62 10.54
CA VAL A 133 2.25 12.25 10.75
C VAL A 133 0.84 12.25 11.32
N ILE A 134 0.49 13.22 12.18
CA ILE A 134 -0.87 13.35 12.73
C ILE A 134 -1.85 13.67 11.61
N ILE A 135 -1.47 14.57 10.71
CA ILE A 135 -2.29 14.98 9.56
C ILE A 135 -2.46 13.80 8.59
N TYR A 136 -1.36 13.13 8.25
CA TYR A 136 -1.39 11.94 7.37
C TYR A 136 -2.14 10.75 7.98
N ALA A 137 -2.22 10.65 9.30
CA ALA A 137 -3.00 9.60 9.98
C ALA A 137 -4.48 9.96 10.08
N SER A 138 -4.82 11.23 10.32
CA SER A 138 -6.22 11.69 10.46
C SER A 138 -6.96 11.79 9.13
N GLY A 139 -6.25 12.10 8.04
CA GLY A 139 -6.81 12.19 6.70
C GLY A 139 -7.52 10.92 6.23
N PRO A 140 -6.87 9.75 6.32
CA PRO A 140 -7.53 8.48 6.04
C PRO A 140 -8.77 8.21 6.89
N ASP A 141 -8.73 8.52 8.20
CA ASP A 141 -9.89 8.34 9.09
C ASP A 141 -11.08 9.18 8.63
N TYR A 142 -10.84 10.43 8.19
CA TYR A 142 -11.86 11.30 7.64
C TYR A 142 -12.47 10.73 6.35
N LEU A 143 -11.63 10.33 5.39
CA LEU A 143 -12.06 9.85 4.08
C LEU A 143 -12.81 8.50 4.12
N VAL A 144 -12.71 7.73 5.20
CA VAL A 144 -13.52 6.52 5.36
C VAL A 144 -15.02 6.85 5.28
N THR A 145 -15.46 7.92 5.95
CA THR A 145 -16.88 8.27 6.11
C THR A 145 -17.30 9.53 5.36
N HIS A 146 -16.37 10.36 4.94
CA HIS A 146 -16.59 11.61 4.23
C HIS A 146 -15.95 11.58 2.85
N SER A 147 -16.49 12.38 1.94
CA SER A 147 -15.93 12.53 0.61
C SER A 147 -15.01 13.75 0.51
N ILE A 148 -14.19 13.79 -0.55
CA ILE A 148 -13.41 14.99 -0.89
C ILE A 148 -14.34 16.16 -1.22
N ALA A 149 -15.45 15.92 -1.93
CA ALA A 149 -16.41 16.98 -2.27
C ALA A 149 -17.06 17.61 -1.04
N GLU A 150 -17.43 16.82 -0.03
CA GLU A 150 -17.99 17.34 1.22
C GLU A 150 -17.01 18.28 1.94
N SER A 151 -15.71 18.02 1.83
CA SER A 151 -14.70 18.86 2.45
C SER A 151 -14.65 20.28 1.84
N TYR A 152 -14.93 20.42 0.57
CA TYR A 152 -15.03 21.73 -0.08
C TYR A 152 -16.36 22.46 0.19
N LEU A 153 -17.42 21.70 0.51
CA LEU A 153 -18.76 22.25 0.72
C LEU A 153 -19.05 22.59 2.20
N SER A 154 -18.25 22.07 3.14
CA SER A 154 -18.54 22.15 4.58
C SER A 154 -17.96 23.38 5.29
N GLU A 155 -17.81 24.51 4.62
CA GLU A 155 -17.27 25.74 5.25
C GLU A 155 -18.06 26.24 6.49
N SER A 156 -19.26 25.71 6.73
CA SER A 156 -20.18 26.15 7.77
C SER A 156 -20.30 25.23 8.99
N LYS A 157 -19.66 24.06 9.02
CA LYS A 157 -19.76 23.14 10.16
C LYS A 157 -18.52 23.18 11.05
N PRO A 158 -18.66 23.18 12.38
CA PRO A 158 -17.51 23.07 13.27
C PRO A 158 -16.84 21.70 13.06
N LEU A 159 -15.65 21.74 12.50
CA LEU A 159 -14.83 20.54 12.29
C LEU A 159 -14.11 20.16 13.59
N LYS A 160 -13.87 18.88 13.80
CA LYS A 160 -12.97 18.44 14.86
C LYS A 160 -11.54 18.89 14.56
N PRO A 161 -10.69 19.12 15.60
CA PRO A 161 -9.32 19.58 15.40
C PRO A 161 -8.51 18.73 14.41
N THR A 162 -8.73 17.40 14.40
CA THR A 162 -8.11 16.45 13.45
C THR A 162 -8.60 16.63 12.02
N GLU A 163 -9.81 17.11 11.82
CA GLU A 163 -10.39 17.37 10.50
C GLU A 163 -9.85 18.66 9.90
N TYR A 164 -9.55 19.68 10.75
CA TYR A 164 -8.95 20.95 10.30
C TYR A 164 -7.60 20.74 9.60
N GLY A 165 -6.73 19.89 10.14
CA GLY A 165 -5.43 19.59 9.54
C GLY A 165 -5.60 19.00 8.13
N PHE A 166 -6.48 18.00 7.99
CA PHE A 166 -6.75 17.38 6.70
C PHE A 166 -7.41 18.33 5.70
N MET A 167 -8.34 19.16 6.16
CA MET A 167 -9.01 20.18 5.33
C MET A 167 -8.04 21.24 4.84
N GLY A 168 -7.08 21.67 5.68
CA GLY A 168 -5.99 22.53 5.27
C GLY A 168 -5.17 21.90 4.14
N MET A 169 -4.81 20.63 4.29
CA MET A 169 -4.08 19.90 3.24
C MET A 169 -4.85 19.83 1.92
N LEU A 170 -6.16 19.59 1.96
CA LEU A 170 -7.00 19.57 0.75
C LEU A 170 -7.04 20.94 0.06
N LYS A 171 -7.19 22.03 0.82
CA LYS A 171 -7.19 23.40 0.29
C LYS A 171 -5.85 23.79 -0.35
N GLU A 172 -4.75 23.25 0.16
CA GLU A 172 -3.39 23.48 -0.36
C GLU A 172 -2.99 22.51 -1.49
N ASN A 173 -3.93 21.77 -2.06
CA ASN A 173 -3.71 20.78 -3.13
C ASN A 173 -2.70 19.68 -2.78
N PHE A 174 -2.68 19.22 -1.53
CA PHE A 174 -1.83 18.13 -1.10
C PHE A 174 -2.16 16.79 -1.77
N ARG A 175 -1.18 15.88 -1.76
CA ARG A 175 -1.25 14.57 -2.42
C ARG A 175 -2.31 13.69 -1.76
N LEU A 176 -3.43 13.44 -2.43
CA LEU A 176 -4.56 12.63 -1.94
C LEU A 176 -4.33 11.11 -2.10
N GLY A 177 -3.35 10.68 -2.89
CA GLY A 177 -3.18 9.27 -3.23
C GLY A 177 -2.91 8.37 -2.03
N SER A 178 -2.01 8.75 -1.12
CA SER A 178 -1.71 7.92 0.05
C SER A 178 -2.84 7.94 1.10
N PRO A 179 -3.45 9.08 1.46
CA PRO A 179 -4.59 9.08 2.38
C PRO A 179 -5.77 8.24 1.89
N ILE A 180 -6.10 8.30 0.61
CA ILE A 180 -7.29 7.61 0.09
C ILE A 180 -7.09 6.10 -0.04
N ILE A 181 -5.89 5.63 -0.39
CA ILE A 181 -5.62 4.18 -0.41
C ILE A 181 -5.50 3.61 1.02
N VAL A 182 -4.94 4.37 1.95
CA VAL A 182 -4.92 3.97 3.36
C VAL A 182 -6.35 3.89 3.89
N SER A 183 -7.24 4.85 3.61
CA SER A 183 -8.64 4.83 4.04
C SER A 183 -9.40 3.61 3.52
N PHE A 184 -9.08 3.11 2.32
CA PHE A 184 -9.62 1.86 1.81
C PHE A 184 -9.31 0.67 2.73
N PHE A 185 -8.05 0.55 3.17
CA PHE A 185 -7.66 -0.53 4.09
C PHE A 185 -8.18 -0.31 5.51
N LEU A 186 -8.27 0.94 5.98
CA LEU A 186 -8.90 1.24 7.29
C LEU A 186 -10.35 0.78 7.32
N ASN A 187 -11.09 1.03 6.22
CA ASN A 187 -12.46 0.56 6.09
C ASN A 187 -12.56 -0.97 6.11
N LEU A 188 -11.62 -1.67 5.45
CA LEU A 188 -11.60 -3.15 5.41
C LEU A 188 -11.24 -3.78 6.76
N PHE A 189 -10.28 -3.20 7.46
CA PHE A 189 -9.70 -3.79 8.67
C PHE A 189 -10.29 -3.23 9.95
N HIS A 190 -11.15 -2.21 9.86
CA HIS A 190 -11.70 -1.46 10.99
C HIS A 190 -10.62 -0.88 11.91
N LEU A 191 -9.50 -0.46 11.32
CA LEU A 191 -8.38 0.17 12.00
C LEU A 191 -8.49 1.70 11.93
N LYS A 192 -7.69 2.38 12.76
CA LYS A 192 -7.50 3.83 12.73
C LYS A 192 -6.24 4.20 11.94
N GLY A 193 -6.22 5.40 11.34
CA GLY A 193 -5.11 5.87 10.52
C GLY A 193 -3.77 5.75 11.23
N TYR A 194 -3.68 6.18 12.49
CA TYR A 194 -2.46 6.09 13.30
C TYR A 194 -2.00 4.65 13.55
N GLN A 195 -2.89 3.67 13.46
CA GLN A 195 -2.57 2.26 13.64
C GLN A 195 -2.01 1.61 12.38
N TYR A 196 -2.34 2.14 11.21
CA TYR A 196 -2.08 1.43 9.95
C TYR A 196 -1.11 2.13 9.02
N ILE A 197 -1.00 3.47 9.07
CA ILE A 197 -0.22 4.22 8.07
C ILE A 197 1.25 3.79 8.00
N TYR A 198 1.89 3.60 9.15
CA TYR A 198 3.28 3.14 9.18
C TYR A 198 3.46 1.74 8.61
N LEU A 199 2.53 0.86 8.95
CA LEU A 199 2.53 -0.50 8.43
C LEU A 199 2.36 -0.49 6.91
N PHE A 200 1.45 0.35 6.39
CA PHE A 200 1.24 0.47 4.96
C PHE A 200 2.48 0.97 4.23
N GLU A 201 3.18 1.96 4.77
CA GLU A 201 4.46 2.44 4.22
C GLU A 201 5.50 1.31 4.16
N THR A 202 5.65 0.52 5.22
CA THR A 202 6.59 -0.61 5.23
C THR A 202 6.22 -1.69 4.23
N ILE A 203 4.92 -1.92 4.01
CA ILE A 203 4.42 -2.83 2.97
C ILE A 203 4.79 -2.31 1.58
N LEU A 204 4.64 -1.01 1.32
CA LEU A 204 5.02 -0.41 0.04
C LEU A 204 6.51 -0.61 -0.25
N PHE A 205 7.38 -0.48 0.75
CA PHE A 205 8.80 -0.80 0.61
C PHE A 205 9.02 -2.26 0.22
N GLY A 206 8.35 -3.19 0.89
CA GLY A 206 8.41 -4.59 0.54
C GLY A 206 7.94 -4.85 -0.91
N LEU A 207 6.85 -4.21 -1.33
CA LEU A 207 6.32 -4.34 -2.68
C LEU A 207 7.17 -3.66 -3.76
N ALA A 208 8.08 -2.76 -3.41
CA ALA A 208 9.04 -2.21 -4.36
C ALA A 208 10.15 -3.21 -4.74
N ILE A 209 10.39 -4.24 -3.93
CA ILE A 209 11.39 -5.28 -4.20
C ILE A 209 11.16 -5.98 -5.54
N PRO A 210 9.96 -6.48 -5.89
CA PRO A 210 9.70 -7.06 -7.20
C PRO A 210 9.97 -6.11 -8.37
N LEU A 211 9.68 -4.82 -8.21
CA LEU A 211 9.96 -3.82 -9.25
C LEU A 211 11.46 -3.64 -9.44
N THR A 212 12.20 -3.54 -8.35
CA THR A 212 13.66 -3.46 -8.35
C THR A 212 14.25 -4.71 -9.01
N PHE A 213 13.75 -5.90 -8.63
CA PHE A 213 14.14 -7.16 -9.27
C PHE A 213 13.93 -7.13 -10.79
N LEU A 214 12.75 -6.70 -11.24
CA LEU A 214 12.43 -6.63 -12.67
C LEU A 214 13.34 -5.65 -13.40
N LEU A 215 13.53 -4.46 -12.84
CA LEU A 215 14.41 -3.44 -13.40
C LEU A 215 15.82 -3.98 -13.61
N PHE A 216 16.41 -4.60 -12.59
CA PHE A 216 17.73 -5.18 -12.68
C PHE A 216 17.82 -6.34 -13.68
N LYS A 217 16.80 -7.19 -13.72
CA LYS A 217 16.73 -8.28 -14.69
C LYS A 217 16.71 -7.79 -16.13
N PHE A 218 16.03 -6.68 -16.40
CA PHE A 218 15.98 -6.07 -17.74
C PHE A 218 17.28 -5.35 -18.10
N LEU A 219 17.95 -4.72 -17.12
CA LEU A 219 19.17 -3.94 -17.38
C LEU A 219 20.44 -4.82 -17.45
N TYR A 220 20.55 -5.83 -16.61
CA TYR A 220 21.82 -6.55 -16.37
C TYR A 220 21.81 -8.03 -16.75
N LYS A 221 20.91 -8.45 -17.63
CA LYS A 221 20.81 -9.80 -18.20
C LYS A 221 21.58 -10.88 -17.41
N ASP A 222 20.90 -11.56 -16.49
CA ASP A 222 21.31 -12.86 -15.92
C ASP A 222 22.40 -12.93 -14.84
N SER A 223 22.91 -11.84 -14.29
CA SER A 223 23.75 -11.91 -13.10
C SER A 223 22.91 -12.11 -11.83
N ILE A 224 22.74 -13.35 -11.39
CA ILE A 224 22.03 -13.67 -10.13
C ILE A 224 22.67 -13.00 -8.93
N TYR A 225 23.99 -12.84 -8.92
CA TYR A 225 24.72 -12.20 -7.84
C TYR A 225 24.45 -10.69 -7.77
N GLY A 226 24.46 -10.01 -8.93
CA GLY A 226 24.08 -8.59 -8.99
C GLY A 226 22.65 -8.36 -8.50
N LEU A 227 21.74 -9.27 -8.89
CA LEU A 227 20.36 -9.24 -8.46
C LEU A 227 20.22 -9.42 -6.95
N LEU A 228 20.85 -10.44 -6.37
CA LEU A 228 20.83 -10.69 -4.92
C LEU A 228 21.42 -9.51 -4.14
N LEU A 229 22.54 -8.93 -4.62
CA LEU A 229 23.16 -7.76 -4.01
C LEU A 229 22.20 -6.56 -4.02
N CYS A 230 21.53 -6.30 -5.13
CA CYS A 230 20.57 -5.19 -5.21
C CYS A 230 19.34 -5.39 -4.32
N LEU A 231 18.80 -6.59 -4.27
CA LEU A 231 17.69 -6.93 -3.38
C LEU A 231 18.12 -6.78 -1.92
N PHE A 232 19.33 -7.21 -1.58
CA PHE A 232 19.90 -7.04 -0.25
C PHE A 232 20.05 -5.55 0.10
N LEU A 233 20.72 -4.77 -0.73
CA LEU A 233 20.92 -3.34 -0.51
C LEU A 233 19.59 -2.59 -0.40
N PHE A 234 18.59 -2.94 -1.22
CA PHE A 234 17.28 -2.31 -1.14
C PHE A 234 16.54 -2.69 0.14
N SER A 235 16.57 -3.97 0.53
CA SER A 235 15.86 -4.47 1.72
C SER A 235 16.43 -3.94 3.03
N PHE A 236 17.74 -3.70 3.07
CA PHE A 236 18.49 -3.25 4.24
C PHE A 236 19.06 -1.83 4.10
N ASN A 237 18.50 -1.02 3.20
CA ASN A 237 19.02 0.32 2.99
C ASN A 237 18.78 1.21 4.21
N VAL A 238 19.81 1.36 5.02
CA VAL A 238 19.80 2.15 6.26
C VAL A 238 19.44 3.62 5.97
N ASN A 239 19.84 4.16 4.81
CA ASN A 239 19.50 5.54 4.43
C ASN A 239 17.99 5.69 4.13
N LEU A 240 17.37 4.71 3.49
CA LEU A 240 15.91 4.68 3.32
C LEU A 240 15.20 4.52 4.67
N LEU A 241 15.73 3.68 5.56
CA LEU A 241 15.26 3.60 6.95
C LEU A 241 15.46 4.92 7.69
N TYR A 242 16.59 5.59 7.50
CA TYR A 242 16.89 6.86 8.12
C TYR A 242 15.98 7.97 7.59
N ILE A 243 15.67 8.00 6.30
CA ILE A 243 14.68 8.91 5.72
C ILE A 243 13.29 8.63 6.29
N LEU A 244 12.89 7.36 6.42
CA LEU A 244 11.66 6.97 7.10
C LEU A 244 11.66 7.37 8.58
N TYR A 245 12.81 7.35 9.23
CA TYR A 245 13.00 7.81 10.61
C TYR A 245 13.00 9.34 10.71
N LEU A 246 13.65 10.07 9.79
CA LEU A 246 13.70 11.53 9.76
C LEU A 246 12.36 12.17 9.41
N VAL A 247 11.59 11.54 8.54
CA VAL A 247 10.19 11.95 8.28
C VAL A 247 9.32 11.72 9.53
N LYS A 248 9.87 11.07 10.57
CA LYS A 248 9.20 10.70 11.83
C LYS A 248 9.81 11.33 13.08
N VAL A 249 10.88 12.06 12.96
CA VAL A 249 11.43 12.88 14.04
C VAL A 249 10.95 14.35 13.82
#